data_4bf48c8c2194a9114b9daeb0486fa237
#
_entry.id   4bf48c8c2194a9114b9daeb0486fa237
#
_cell.length_a   1.000
_cell.length_b   1.000
_cell.length_c   1.000
_cell.angle_alpha   90.00
_cell.angle_beta   90.00
_cell.angle_gamma   90.00
#
_symmetry.space_group_name_H-M   'P 1'
#
loop_
_entity.id
_entity.type
_entity.pdbx_description
1 polymer ?
#
loop_
_entity_poly.entity_id
_entity_poly.type
_entity_poly.pdbx_seq_one_letter_code
_entity_poly.pdbx_strand_id
1 'polypeptide(L)'
;MSASDFSQRLVQALGPDTVFTAQADIAPWLSDWRGLYNGQAQAVVRPRTTAEVATCLALCQEAGVPVVPRGGNTGLCGGATPDGGASNVVLSLDRMNAVRSIDTVANTMVAEAGAILGNLRRAAQDAGRLLPLSLAAEDSSQIGGNVATNAGGVNVVRYGMARELVLGLEAVLPTGEIFHGLRTLRKDNTGYDLKQLLIGSEGTLGVITAVALRLFPRTDVRSVVLAAVESPAQALQLFEILFEQCGARLQAFEYFSGDCLDLVLTHAEGVQEPFGQRYPAYVLVELADTADEAGLNTLLENVIGTALERGLCLDAAVSASLAQLQTLWKLREEISEAQRADGPHLKHDVSLPIERIPDFMVSAEARVRALYPDIRPFIFGHFGDGNLHYNLSRPAGTERDWVSVHGAAITDAVLDEVNRYGGSISAEHGIGQLKREHFLHSKDAVELRLMREIKKVMDPAGIMNPGKLL
;
A
#
# COMPACT_ATOMS: atom_id res chain seq x y z
N MET A 1 -29.89 1.08 -24.61
CA MET A 1 -29.14 -0.03 -25.24
C MET A 1 -29.22 -1.22 -24.31
N SER A 2 -29.46 -2.43 -24.75
CA SER A 2 -29.39 -3.60 -23.89
C SER A 2 -27.93 -3.93 -23.52
N ALA A 3 -27.68 -4.63 -22.40
CA ALA A 3 -26.35 -5.07 -22.04
C ALA A 3 -25.70 -5.95 -23.13
N SER A 4 -26.50 -6.79 -23.76
CA SER A 4 -26.07 -7.64 -24.90
C SER A 4 -25.61 -6.81 -26.10
N ASP A 5 -26.33 -5.73 -26.44
CA ASP A 5 -25.97 -4.85 -27.57
C ASP A 5 -24.67 -4.09 -27.30
N PHE A 6 -24.46 -3.62 -26.06
CA PHE A 6 -23.26 -2.91 -25.68
C PHE A 6 -22.03 -3.82 -25.70
N SER A 7 -22.13 -5.02 -25.12
CA SER A 7 -21.03 -6.00 -25.13
C SER A 7 -20.64 -6.41 -26.57
N GLN A 8 -21.61 -6.53 -27.50
CA GLN A 8 -21.32 -6.75 -28.90
C GLN A 8 -20.58 -5.59 -29.57
N ARG A 9 -20.94 -4.33 -29.24
CA ARG A 9 -20.18 -3.14 -29.70
C ARG A 9 -18.74 -3.16 -29.22
N LEU A 10 -18.49 -3.53 -27.96
CA LEU A 10 -17.13 -3.69 -27.44
C LEU A 10 -16.34 -4.74 -28.22
N VAL A 11 -16.94 -5.91 -28.45
CA VAL A 11 -16.29 -6.99 -29.24
C VAL A 11 -16.01 -6.53 -30.67
N GLN A 12 -16.93 -5.80 -31.30
CA GLN A 12 -16.74 -5.29 -32.66
C GLN A 12 -15.60 -4.28 -32.75
N ALA A 13 -15.44 -3.41 -31.72
CA ALA A 13 -14.43 -2.36 -31.71
C ALA A 13 -13.04 -2.86 -31.29
N LEU A 14 -12.95 -3.80 -30.34
CA LEU A 14 -11.70 -4.22 -29.68
C LEU A 14 -11.29 -5.66 -30.02
N GLY A 15 -12.18 -6.44 -30.64
CA GLY A 15 -11.97 -7.83 -30.99
C GLY A 15 -12.28 -8.83 -29.87
N PRO A 16 -12.58 -10.10 -30.24
CA PRO A 16 -12.97 -11.14 -29.30
C PRO A 16 -11.83 -11.59 -28.39
N ASP A 17 -10.57 -11.38 -28.78
CA ASP A 17 -9.40 -11.68 -27.95
C ASP A 17 -9.18 -10.67 -26.82
N THR A 18 -9.84 -9.50 -26.90
CA THR A 18 -9.71 -8.42 -25.91
C THR A 18 -10.94 -8.34 -24.99
N VAL A 19 -12.12 -8.72 -25.46
CA VAL A 19 -13.38 -8.59 -24.74
C VAL A 19 -13.97 -9.97 -24.42
N PHE A 20 -14.14 -10.24 -23.14
CA PHE A 20 -14.70 -11.49 -22.60
C PHE A 20 -16.09 -11.22 -22.05
N THR A 21 -17.09 -12.01 -22.49
CA THR A 21 -18.49 -11.83 -22.09
C THR A 21 -19.11 -13.10 -21.52
N ALA A 22 -18.50 -14.28 -21.75
CA ALA A 22 -19.00 -15.53 -21.21
C ALA A 22 -18.79 -15.57 -19.68
N GLN A 23 -19.82 -15.98 -18.95
CA GLN A 23 -19.81 -15.96 -17.48
C GLN A 23 -18.62 -16.73 -16.88
N ALA A 24 -18.24 -17.85 -17.47
CA ALA A 24 -17.08 -18.64 -17.01
C ALA A 24 -15.76 -17.87 -17.12
N ASP A 25 -15.61 -17.01 -18.15
CA ASP A 25 -14.39 -16.25 -18.41
C ASP A 25 -14.31 -14.99 -17.53
N ILE A 26 -15.46 -14.40 -17.17
CA ILE A 26 -15.49 -13.18 -16.36
C ILE A 26 -15.51 -13.45 -14.85
N ALA A 27 -15.99 -14.61 -14.41
CA ALA A 27 -16.14 -14.96 -12.98
C ALA A 27 -14.89 -14.72 -12.13
N PRO A 28 -13.65 -15.04 -12.58
CA PRO A 28 -12.43 -14.78 -11.80
C PRO A 28 -12.13 -13.29 -11.53
N TRP A 29 -12.80 -12.41 -12.27
CA TRP A 29 -12.58 -10.96 -12.19
C TRP A 29 -13.60 -10.23 -11.29
N LEU A 30 -14.57 -10.95 -10.73
CA LEU A 30 -15.70 -10.35 -10.01
C LEU A 30 -15.52 -10.28 -8.51
N SER A 31 -14.53 -10.96 -7.94
CA SER A 31 -14.27 -10.97 -6.50
C SER A 31 -12.93 -10.36 -6.14
N ASP A 32 -12.82 -9.82 -4.93
CA ASP A 32 -11.53 -9.48 -4.34
C ASP A 32 -10.83 -10.76 -3.83
N TRP A 33 -9.49 -10.69 -3.65
CA TRP A 33 -8.71 -11.85 -3.21
C TRP A 33 -9.03 -12.32 -1.78
N ARG A 34 -9.62 -11.44 -0.96
CA ARG A 34 -10.05 -11.77 0.41
C ARG A 34 -11.40 -12.46 0.47
N GLY A 35 -12.18 -12.43 -0.63
CA GLY A 35 -13.54 -12.93 -0.68
C GLY A 35 -14.57 -12.08 0.06
N LEU A 36 -14.25 -10.82 0.39
CA LEU A 36 -15.16 -9.90 1.09
C LEU A 36 -16.13 -9.22 0.13
N TYR A 37 -15.73 -9.02 -1.10
CA TYR A 37 -16.50 -8.36 -2.14
C TYR A 37 -16.67 -9.28 -3.34
N ASN A 38 -17.90 -9.37 -3.81
CA ASN A 38 -18.23 -10.11 -5.01
C ASN A 38 -19.27 -9.33 -5.80
N GLY A 39 -18.89 -8.87 -6.98
CA GLY A 39 -19.73 -8.02 -7.81
C GLY A 39 -20.21 -8.70 -9.09
N GLN A 40 -20.70 -7.89 -10.01
CA GLN A 40 -21.19 -8.33 -11.33
C GLN A 40 -20.60 -7.45 -12.44
N ALA A 41 -20.44 -8.03 -13.63
CA ALA A 41 -20.06 -7.31 -14.82
C ALA A 41 -20.67 -7.96 -16.06
N GLN A 42 -20.90 -7.18 -17.12
CA GLN A 42 -21.32 -7.68 -18.41
C GLN A 42 -20.16 -8.07 -19.33
N ALA A 43 -18.95 -7.52 -19.04
CA ALA A 43 -17.74 -7.84 -19.79
C ALA A 43 -16.49 -7.60 -18.96
N VAL A 44 -15.42 -8.32 -19.31
CA VAL A 44 -14.04 -8.02 -18.93
C VAL A 44 -13.29 -7.63 -20.19
N VAL A 45 -12.64 -6.46 -20.15
CA VAL A 45 -11.81 -5.95 -21.26
C VAL A 45 -10.35 -6.01 -20.84
N ARG A 46 -9.50 -6.64 -21.66
CA ARG A 46 -8.06 -6.82 -21.42
C ARG A 46 -7.25 -6.23 -22.57
N PRO A 47 -7.11 -4.89 -22.63
CA PRO A 47 -6.42 -4.19 -23.71
C PRO A 47 -4.91 -4.48 -23.71
N ARG A 48 -4.28 -4.29 -24.87
CA ARG A 48 -2.83 -4.38 -25.07
C ARG A 48 -2.17 -3.04 -25.32
N THR A 49 -2.98 -2.00 -25.60
CA THR A 49 -2.50 -0.68 -25.95
C THR A 49 -3.32 0.41 -25.28
N THR A 50 -2.72 1.58 -25.08
CA THR A 50 -3.42 2.78 -24.60
C THR A 50 -4.58 3.19 -25.51
N ALA A 51 -4.45 2.97 -26.83
CA ALA A 51 -5.53 3.24 -27.78
C ALA A 51 -6.76 2.32 -27.59
N GLU A 52 -6.54 1.05 -27.24
CA GLU A 52 -7.64 0.14 -26.93
C GLU A 52 -8.33 0.54 -25.60
N VAL A 53 -7.56 1.01 -24.59
CA VAL A 53 -8.13 1.59 -23.36
C VAL A 53 -9.00 2.80 -23.70
N ALA A 54 -8.49 3.72 -24.54
CA ALA A 54 -9.20 4.90 -24.99
C ALA A 54 -10.52 4.56 -25.71
N THR A 55 -10.49 3.59 -26.61
CA THR A 55 -11.70 3.09 -27.30
C THR A 55 -12.71 2.50 -26.32
N CYS A 56 -12.26 1.71 -25.35
CA CYS A 56 -13.12 1.12 -24.33
C CYS A 56 -13.82 2.21 -23.50
N LEU A 57 -13.06 3.18 -22.97
CA LEU A 57 -13.60 4.25 -22.14
C LEU A 57 -14.56 5.16 -22.93
N ALA A 58 -14.23 5.53 -24.16
CA ALA A 58 -15.11 6.33 -25.01
C ALA A 58 -16.48 5.64 -25.24
N LEU A 59 -16.47 4.34 -25.52
CA LEU A 59 -17.70 3.56 -25.68
C LEU A 59 -18.50 3.47 -24.39
N CYS A 60 -17.83 3.25 -23.26
CA CYS A 60 -18.47 3.24 -21.94
C CYS A 60 -19.06 4.60 -21.57
N GLN A 61 -18.35 5.68 -21.85
CA GLN A 61 -18.80 7.06 -21.64
C GLN A 61 -20.07 7.36 -22.45
N GLU A 62 -20.06 7.03 -23.75
CA GLU A 62 -21.21 7.22 -24.65
C GLU A 62 -22.45 6.47 -24.16
N ALA A 63 -22.24 5.25 -23.64
CA ALA A 63 -23.32 4.38 -23.20
C ALA A 63 -23.72 4.57 -21.72
N GLY A 64 -22.98 5.37 -20.96
CA GLY A 64 -23.17 5.52 -19.51
C GLY A 64 -22.87 4.23 -18.73
N VAL A 65 -21.95 3.39 -19.23
CA VAL A 65 -21.61 2.10 -18.64
C VAL A 65 -20.46 2.25 -17.65
N PRO A 66 -20.61 1.82 -16.38
CA PRO A 66 -19.57 1.90 -15.38
C PRO A 66 -18.34 1.06 -15.73
N VAL A 67 -17.14 1.60 -15.42
CA VAL A 67 -15.86 0.94 -15.63
C VAL A 67 -15.12 0.80 -14.30
N VAL A 68 -14.69 -0.42 -13.99
CA VAL A 68 -13.87 -0.74 -12.83
C VAL A 68 -12.47 -1.12 -13.30
N PRO A 69 -11.47 -0.21 -13.16
CA PRO A 69 -10.09 -0.54 -13.45
C PRO A 69 -9.56 -1.58 -12.47
N ARG A 70 -8.85 -2.58 -12.98
CA ARG A 70 -8.32 -3.67 -12.17
C ARG A 70 -6.86 -3.94 -12.51
N GLY A 71 -5.99 -3.83 -11.50
CA GLY A 71 -4.61 -4.29 -11.54
C GLY A 71 -4.47 -5.73 -11.02
N GLY A 72 -3.44 -6.00 -10.22
CA GLY A 72 -3.16 -7.32 -9.64
C GLY A 72 -4.16 -7.83 -8.59
N ASN A 73 -5.18 -7.07 -8.26
CA ASN A 73 -6.21 -7.41 -7.27
C ASN A 73 -5.64 -7.69 -5.86
N THR A 74 -4.57 -7.04 -5.49
CA THR A 74 -3.91 -7.20 -4.18
C THR A 74 -4.43 -6.23 -3.12
N GLY A 75 -5.25 -5.27 -3.51
CA GLY A 75 -5.81 -4.25 -2.62
C GLY A 75 -6.74 -4.84 -1.54
N LEU A 76 -6.77 -4.20 -0.37
CA LEU A 76 -7.48 -4.67 0.82
C LEU A 76 -8.86 -4.03 1.01
N CYS A 77 -9.18 -2.97 0.23
CA CYS A 77 -10.39 -2.17 0.42
C CYS A 77 -11.47 -2.37 -0.67
N GLY A 78 -11.34 -3.39 -1.52
CA GLY A 78 -12.32 -3.70 -2.57
C GLY A 78 -12.34 -2.69 -3.72
N GLY A 79 -11.29 -1.87 -3.91
CA GLY A 79 -11.22 -0.84 -4.93
C GLY A 79 -11.23 -1.35 -6.38
N ALA A 80 -10.74 -2.58 -6.61
CA ALA A 80 -10.66 -3.22 -7.92
C ALA A 80 -11.80 -4.21 -8.21
N THR A 81 -12.83 -4.26 -7.36
CA THR A 81 -13.95 -5.20 -7.49
C THR A 81 -15.22 -4.43 -7.88
N PRO A 82 -15.97 -4.88 -8.92
CA PRO A 82 -17.21 -4.23 -9.28
C PRO A 82 -18.25 -4.32 -8.15
N ASP A 83 -19.24 -3.45 -8.20
CA ASP A 83 -20.41 -3.54 -7.31
C ASP A 83 -21.40 -4.63 -7.80
N GLY A 84 -22.56 -4.74 -7.15
CA GLY A 84 -23.61 -5.67 -7.54
C GLY A 84 -24.36 -5.32 -8.83
N GLY A 85 -24.03 -4.21 -9.49
CA GLY A 85 -24.65 -3.79 -10.75
C GLY A 85 -24.18 -4.63 -11.93
N ALA A 86 -25.09 -5.30 -12.64
CA ALA A 86 -24.77 -6.19 -13.74
C ALA A 86 -24.22 -5.50 -15.01
N SER A 87 -24.24 -4.17 -15.06
CA SER A 87 -23.80 -3.39 -16.22
C SER A 87 -22.31 -3.00 -16.21
N ASN A 88 -21.57 -3.29 -15.17
CA ASN A 88 -20.16 -2.93 -15.08
C ASN A 88 -19.32 -3.56 -16.21
N VAL A 89 -18.27 -2.84 -16.61
CA VAL A 89 -17.13 -3.39 -17.36
C VAL A 89 -15.91 -3.42 -16.44
N VAL A 90 -15.28 -4.57 -16.27
CA VAL A 90 -13.99 -4.67 -15.62
C VAL A 90 -12.89 -4.46 -16.65
N LEU A 91 -12.01 -3.49 -16.44
CA LEU A 91 -10.91 -3.16 -17.33
C LEU A 91 -9.58 -3.59 -16.69
N SER A 92 -9.00 -4.69 -17.16
CA SER A 92 -7.73 -5.23 -16.67
C SER A 92 -6.57 -4.82 -17.56
N LEU A 93 -5.51 -4.31 -16.94
CA LEU A 93 -4.29 -3.88 -17.65
C LEU A 93 -3.19 -4.96 -17.68
N ASP A 94 -3.48 -6.18 -17.28
CA ASP A 94 -2.51 -7.26 -17.14
C ASP A 94 -1.73 -7.62 -18.43
N ARG A 95 -2.25 -7.25 -19.61
CA ARG A 95 -1.58 -7.41 -20.90
C ARG A 95 -0.68 -6.23 -21.32
N MET A 96 -0.77 -5.11 -20.62
CA MET A 96 0.08 -3.93 -20.78
C MET A 96 1.18 -3.99 -19.72
N ASN A 97 2.18 -4.87 -19.89
CA ASN A 97 3.12 -5.23 -18.84
C ASN A 97 4.60 -5.08 -19.24
N ALA A 98 4.88 -4.37 -20.31
CA ALA A 98 6.24 -4.17 -20.79
C ALA A 98 7.01 -3.09 -20.02
N VAL A 99 8.31 -3.29 -19.84
CA VAL A 99 9.26 -2.23 -19.55
C VAL A 99 9.59 -1.55 -20.87
N ARG A 100 9.13 -0.30 -21.07
CA ARG A 100 9.34 0.44 -22.32
C ARG A 100 10.78 0.95 -22.45
N SER A 101 11.40 1.39 -21.34
CA SER A 101 12.80 1.83 -21.32
C SER A 101 13.37 1.89 -19.91
N ILE A 102 14.70 1.74 -19.80
CA ILE A 102 15.49 2.05 -18.61
C ILE A 102 16.65 2.95 -19.04
N ASP A 103 16.78 4.12 -18.41
CA ASP A 103 17.89 5.04 -18.60
C ASP A 103 18.71 5.11 -17.31
N THR A 104 19.91 4.55 -17.36
CA THR A 104 20.82 4.50 -16.21
C THR A 104 21.56 5.81 -15.96
N VAL A 105 21.61 6.73 -16.93
CA VAL A 105 22.20 8.06 -16.78
C VAL A 105 21.20 8.99 -16.08
N ALA A 106 19.96 9.02 -16.57
CA ALA A 106 18.88 9.78 -15.96
C ALA A 106 18.34 9.14 -14.67
N ASN A 107 18.62 7.86 -14.42
CA ASN A 107 18.04 7.04 -13.36
C ASN A 107 16.52 7.02 -13.46
N THR A 108 16.00 6.58 -14.59
CA THR A 108 14.57 6.50 -14.85
C THR A 108 14.18 5.18 -15.51
N MET A 109 12.95 4.74 -15.26
CA MET A 109 12.32 3.60 -15.93
C MET A 109 10.96 4.03 -16.44
N VAL A 110 10.60 3.64 -17.66
CA VAL A 110 9.24 3.78 -18.19
C VAL A 110 8.64 2.38 -18.32
N ALA A 111 7.53 2.16 -17.64
CA ALA A 111 6.85 0.87 -17.60
C ALA A 111 5.36 1.02 -17.86
N GLU A 112 4.74 -0.01 -18.45
CA GLU A 112 3.30 -0.11 -18.61
C GLU A 112 2.62 -0.46 -17.29
N ALA A 113 1.41 0.01 -17.10
CA ALA A 113 0.69 -0.04 -15.83
C ALA A 113 0.36 -1.44 -15.31
N GLY A 114 0.25 -2.43 -16.20
CA GLY A 114 0.06 -3.85 -15.85
C GLY A 114 1.34 -4.60 -15.51
N ALA A 115 2.51 -3.95 -15.56
CA ALA A 115 3.77 -4.58 -15.18
C ALA A 115 3.80 -4.90 -13.66
N ILE A 116 4.18 -6.14 -13.33
CA ILE A 116 4.29 -6.60 -11.95
C ILE A 116 5.48 -5.91 -11.26
N LEU A 117 5.26 -5.38 -10.06
CA LEU A 117 6.26 -4.62 -9.32
C LEU A 117 7.55 -5.40 -9.10
N GLY A 118 7.50 -6.67 -8.70
CA GLY A 118 8.67 -7.51 -8.53
C GLY A 118 9.49 -7.69 -9.82
N ASN A 119 8.82 -7.74 -11.00
CA ASN A 119 9.52 -7.79 -12.29
C ASN A 119 10.23 -6.46 -12.59
N LEU A 120 9.61 -5.33 -12.26
CA LEU A 120 10.23 -4.01 -12.43
C LEU A 120 11.44 -3.82 -11.53
N ARG A 121 11.36 -4.30 -10.28
CA ARG A 121 12.49 -4.28 -9.34
C ARG A 121 13.66 -5.11 -9.85
N ARG A 122 13.40 -6.32 -10.36
CA ARG A 122 14.43 -7.16 -10.99
C ARG A 122 15.04 -6.49 -12.22
N ALA A 123 14.23 -5.92 -13.10
CA ALA A 123 14.73 -5.21 -14.28
C ALA A 123 15.61 -3.99 -13.91
N ALA A 124 15.24 -3.25 -12.85
CA ALA A 124 16.07 -2.17 -12.33
C ALA A 124 17.40 -2.71 -11.77
N GLN A 125 17.35 -3.81 -11.02
CA GLN A 125 18.53 -4.46 -10.44
C GLN A 125 19.49 -4.95 -11.52
N ASP A 126 18.99 -5.58 -12.58
CA ASP A 126 19.78 -6.06 -13.73
C ASP A 126 20.47 -4.89 -14.46
N ALA A 127 19.84 -3.71 -14.45
CA ALA A 127 20.41 -2.46 -14.97
C ALA A 127 21.35 -1.73 -13.96
N GLY A 128 21.68 -2.35 -12.81
CA GLY A 128 22.51 -1.74 -11.77
C GLY A 128 21.84 -0.60 -11.03
N ARG A 129 20.51 -0.62 -10.92
CA ARG A 129 19.70 0.42 -10.27
C ARG A 129 18.75 -0.21 -9.23
N LEU A 130 18.18 0.64 -8.39
CA LEU A 130 17.19 0.30 -7.40
C LEU A 130 15.86 1.00 -7.74
N LEU A 131 14.77 0.22 -7.84
CA LEU A 131 13.41 0.72 -7.70
C LEU A 131 12.99 0.47 -6.24
N PRO A 132 12.89 1.50 -5.39
CA PRO A 132 12.77 1.31 -3.94
C PRO A 132 11.37 0.99 -3.45
N LEU A 133 10.35 1.04 -4.31
CA LEU A 133 8.99 0.61 -3.93
C LEU A 133 9.01 -0.89 -3.59
N SER A 134 8.67 -1.24 -2.35
CA SER A 134 8.68 -2.63 -1.86
C SER A 134 7.44 -2.87 -1.01
N LEU A 135 6.65 -3.86 -1.42
CA LEU A 135 5.35 -4.19 -0.84
C LEU A 135 5.29 -5.69 -0.56
N ALA A 136 4.52 -6.10 0.44
CA ALA A 136 4.28 -7.52 0.71
C ALA A 136 3.70 -8.28 -0.50
N ALA A 137 2.96 -7.60 -1.38
CA ALA A 137 2.36 -8.17 -2.59
C ALA A 137 3.15 -7.87 -3.87
N GLU A 138 4.46 -7.58 -3.80
CA GLU A 138 5.25 -7.12 -4.97
C GLU A 138 5.28 -8.11 -6.14
N ASP A 139 5.17 -9.41 -5.89
CA ASP A 139 5.16 -10.43 -6.94
C ASP A 139 3.83 -10.60 -7.68
N SER A 140 2.79 -9.88 -7.26
CA SER A 140 1.46 -9.93 -7.89
C SER A 140 0.83 -8.55 -8.11
N SER A 141 1.25 -7.51 -7.37
CA SER A 141 0.78 -6.15 -7.58
C SER A 141 1.31 -5.57 -8.89
N GLN A 142 0.48 -4.76 -9.55
CA GLN A 142 0.81 -4.08 -10.79
C GLN A 142 1.08 -2.60 -10.54
N ILE A 143 2.09 -2.04 -11.22
CA ILE A 143 2.56 -0.68 -10.97
C ILE A 143 1.47 0.38 -11.15
N GLY A 144 0.57 0.22 -12.10
CA GLY A 144 -0.56 1.13 -12.29
C GLY A 144 -1.51 1.15 -11.08
N GLY A 145 -1.74 -0.01 -10.47
CA GLY A 145 -2.49 -0.14 -9.22
C GLY A 145 -1.77 0.50 -8.04
N ASN A 146 -0.45 0.24 -7.91
CA ASN A 146 0.36 0.82 -6.84
C ASN A 146 0.40 2.36 -6.91
N VAL A 147 0.45 2.92 -8.11
CA VAL A 147 0.38 4.38 -8.33
C VAL A 147 -1.04 4.90 -8.10
N ALA A 148 -2.07 4.19 -8.57
CA ALA A 148 -3.47 4.59 -8.39
C ALA A 148 -3.90 4.62 -6.91
N THR A 149 -3.25 3.82 -6.04
CA THR A 149 -3.47 3.84 -4.59
C THR A 149 -2.43 4.64 -3.81
N ASN A 150 -1.44 5.22 -4.50
CA ASN A 150 -0.28 5.85 -3.88
C ASN A 150 0.37 4.93 -2.83
N ALA A 151 0.73 3.71 -3.25
CA ALA A 151 1.22 2.68 -2.35
C ALA A 151 2.53 3.10 -1.65
N GLY A 152 2.68 2.69 -0.39
CA GLY A 152 3.87 2.87 0.43
C GLY A 152 4.69 1.58 0.56
N GLY A 153 5.13 1.27 1.78
CA GLY A 153 5.88 0.07 2.16
C GLY A 153 7.13 0.40 2.97
N VAL A 154 7.96 -0.58 3.22
CA VAL A 154 9.05 -0.52 4.21
C VAL A 154 10.13 0.55 3.93
N ASN A 155 10.26 1.04 2.71
CA ASN A 155 11.30 2.00 2.33
C ASN A 155 10.81 3.46 2.30
N VAL A 156 9.58 3.74 2.74
CA VAL A 156 8.97 5.08 2.67
C VAL A 156 9.77 6.11 3.47
N VAL A 157 10.30 5.75 4.61
CA VAL A 157 11.11 6.66 5.46
C VAL A 157 12.29 7.26 4.68
N ARG A 158 12.83 6.56 3.70
CA ARG A 158 13.97 7.01 2.88
C ARG A 158 13.58 7.55 1.51
N TYR A 159 12.61 6.94 0.85
CA TYR A 159 12.35 7.19 -0.57
C TYR A 159 10.97 7.77 -0.86
N GLY A 160 10.10 7.85 0.15
CA GLY A 160 8.72 8.27 0.00
C GLY A 160 7.83 7.17 -0.60
N MET A 161 6.57 7.51 -0.77
CA MET A 161 5.54 6.66 -1.36
C MET A 161 5.65 6.63 -2.90
N ALA A 162 4.76 5.90 -3.58
CA ALA A 162 4.71 5.85 -5.05
C ALA A 162 4.67 7.24 -5.69
N ARG A 163 3.99 8.22 -5.09
CA ARG A 163 3.89 9.62 -5.56
C ARG A 163 5.26 10.28 -5.76
N GLU A 164 6.19 10.09 -4.82
CA GLU A 164 7.54 10.65 -4.84
C GLU A 164 8.43 9.97 -5.89
N LEU A 165 8.07 8.76 -6.29
CA LEU A 165 8.79 7.97 -7.28
C LEU A 165 8.31 8.22 -8.71
N VAL A 166 7.10 8.77 -8.91
CA VAL A 166 6.52 8.99 -10.23
C VAL A 166 6.95 10.35 -10.79
N LEU A 167 7.75 10.32 -11.86
CA LEU A 167 8.16 11.52 -12.61
C LEU A 167 7.10 11.97 -13.62
N GLY A 168 6.40 11.01 -14.21
CA GLY A 168 5.36 11.26 -15.21
C GLY A 168 4.46 10.04 -15.38
N LEU A 169 3.29 10.23 -15.98
CA LEU A 169 2.39 9.13 -16.30
C LEU A 169 1.61 9.40 -17.60
N GLU A 170 1.19 8.31 -18.23
CA GLU A 170 0.23 8.27 -19.31
C GLU A 170 -1.07 7.71 -18.71
N ALA A 171 -2.19 8.32 -19.05
CA ALA A 171 -3.49 7.87 -18.60
C ALA A 171 -4.55 8.10 -19.67
N VAL A 172 -5.65 7.34 -19.59
CA VAL A 172 -6.84 7.60 -20.39
C VAL A 172 -7.92 8.17 -19.48
N LEU A 173 -8.47 9.31 -19.87
CA LEU A 173 -9.57 9.96 -19.19
C LEU A 173 -10.90 9.24 -19.50
N PRO A 174 -11.93 9.41 -18.67
CA PRO A 174 -13.24 8.76 -18.91
C PRO A 174 -13.84 9.07 -20.28
N THR A 175 -13.52 10.23 -20.86
CA THR A 175 -13.93 10.64 -22.22
C THR A 175 -13.25 9.86 -23.36
N GLY A 176 -12.24 9.04 -23.04
CA GLY A 176 -11.40 8.37 -24.04
C GLY A 176 -10.18 9.21 -24.48
N GLU A 177 -10.03 10.44 -23.99
CA GLU A 177 -8.85 11.25 -24.28
C GLU A 177 -7.61 10.71 -23.59
N ILE A 178 -6.48 10.74 -24.28
CA ILE A 178 -5.20 10.27 -23.72
C ILE A 178 -4.44 11.45 -23.12
N PHE A 179 -4.17 11.36 -21.82
CA PHE A 179 -3.28 12.29 -21.12
C PHE A 179 -1.82 11.86 -21.32
N HIS A 180 -1.10 12.62 -22.15
CA HIS A 180 0.31 12.38 -22.51
C HIS A 180 1.27 13.08 -21.53
N GLY A 181 1.27 12.66 -20.27
CA GLY A 181 2.14 13.20 -19.22
C GLY A 181 3.37 12.34 -18.90
N LEU A 182 3.75 11.42 -19.79
CA LEU A 182 4.86 10.48 -19.60
C LEU A 182 6.23 11.17 -19.81
N ARG A 183 6.61 12.03 -18.85
CA ARG A 183 7.87 12.77 -18.85
C ARG A 183 8.82 12.19 -17.80
N THR A 184 10.13 12.23 -18.08
CA THR A 184 11.20 11.79 -17.17
C THR A 184 11.97 12.95 -16.54
N LEU A 185 11.42 14.16 -16.64
CA LEU A 185 12.04 15.37 -16.13
C LEU A 185 11.99 15.43 -14.61
N ARG A 186 13.13 15.75 -13.97
CA ARG A 186 13.19 16.03 -12.53
C ARG A 186 12.67 17.41 -12.15
N LYS A 187 12.70 18.35 -13.11
CA LYS A 187 12.20 19.71 -12.95
C LYS A 187 11.25 20.02 -14.10
N ASP A 188 9.97 20.16 -13.79
CA ASP A 188 8.93 20.60 -14.72
C ASP A 188 7.97 21.52 -13.95
N ASN A 189 8.12 22.82 -14.15
CA ASN A 189 7.34 23.85 -13.48
C ASN A 189 6.42 24.58 -14.47
N THR A 190 5.90 23.87 -15.47
CA THR A 190 5.08 24.40 -16.57
C THR A 190 3.58 24.20 -16.33
N GLY A 191 3.01 24.86 -15.31
CA GLY A 191 1.59 24.80 -14.98
C GLY A 191 1.26 23.86 -13.83
N TYR A 192 -0.02 23.51 -13.68
CA TYR A 192 -0.48 22.58 -12.63
C TYR A 192 0.05 21.17 -12.91
N ASP A 193 0.49 20.50 -11.85
CA ASP A 193 0.98 19.11 -11.94
C ASP A 193 -0.18 18.12 -11.92
N LEU A 194 -0.85 17.95 -13.07
CA LEU A 194 -2.07 17.16 -13.21
C LEU A 194 -1.88 15.66 -12.92
N LYS A 195 -0.66 15.12 -13.05
CA LYS A 195 -0.43 13.71 -12.66
C LYS A 195 -0.77 13.45 -11.20
N GLN A 196 -0.64 14.46 -10.33
CA GLN A 196 -0.93 14.33 -8.90
C GLN A 196 -2.41 14.08 -8.61
N LEU A 197 -3.32 14.42 -9.51
CA LEU A 197 -4.75 14.11 -9.40
C LEU A 197 -5.03 12.62 -9.65
N LEU A 198 -4.25 12.00 -10.54
CA LEU A 198 -4.42 10.59 -10.92
C LEU A 198 -3.73 9.64 -9.94
N ILE A 199 -2.62 10.07 -9.32
CA ILE A 199 -1.91 9.31 -8.28
C ILE A 199 -2.76 9.31 -7.00
N GLY A 200 -3.14 8.13 -6.51
CA GLY A 200 -4.00 8.00 -5.34
C GLY A 200 -5.48 8.20 -5.61
N SER A 201 -5.90 8.30 -6.90
CA SER A 201 -7.31 8.44 -7.28
C SER A 201 -8.11 7.13 -7.28
N GLU A 202 -7.47 6.00 -7.05
CA GLU A 202 -8.09 4.66 -7.02
C GLU A 202 -8.91 4.34 -8.29
N GLY A 203 -8.46 4.85 -9.45
CA GLY A 203 -9.15 4.64 -10.74
C GLY A 203 -10.47 5.40 -10.87
N THR A 204 -10.77 6.37 -10.00
CA THR A 204 -12.01 7.16 -10.07
C THR A 204 -11.94 8.35 -11.02
N LEU A 205 -10.73 8.78 -11.44
CA LEU A 205 -10.51 9.93 -12.31
C LEU A 205 -10.02 9.56 -13.72
N GLY A 206 -9.61 8.31 -13.93
CA GLY A 206 -9.09 7.81 -15.20
C GLY A 206 -8.31 6.52 -15.00
N VAL A 207 -7.76 5.98 -16.08
CA VAL A 207 -7.00 4.73 -16.11
C VAL A 207 -5.55 5.02 -16.45
N ILE A 208 -4.63 4.79 -15.52
CA ILE A 208 -3.19 4.90 -15.75
C ILE A 208 -2.74 3.76 -16.66
N THR A 209 -2.05 4.07 -17.77
CA THR A 209 -1.61 3.09 -18.77
C THR A 209 -0.10 2.90 -18.81
N ALA A 210 0.68 3.91 -18.42
CA ALA A 210 2.12 3.80 -18.22
C ALA A 210 2.63 4.83 -17.22
N VAL A 211 3.79 4.54 -16.62
CA VAL A 211 4.44 5.39 -15.61
C VAL A 211 5.92 5.55 -15.91
N ALA A 212 6.45 6.75 -15.66
CA ALA A 212 7.86 7.05 -15.61
C ALA A 212 8.29 7.09 -14.13
N LEU A 213 9.15 6.17 -13.74
CA LEU A 213 9.60 5.96 -12.37
C LEU A 213 11.02 6.47 -12.18
N ARG A 214 11.27 7.06 -11.03
CA ARG A 214 12.60 7.41 -10.57
C ARG A 214 13.30 6.16 -10.02
N LEU A 215 14.53 5.94 -10.50
CA LEU A 215 15.44 4.93 -9.98
C LEU A 215 16.53 5.59 -9.13
N PHE A 216 17.21 4.75 -8.34
CA PHE A 216 18.31 5.14 -7.47
C PHE A 216 19.53 4.25 -7.71
N PRO A 217 20.74 4.67 -7.30
CA PRO A 217 21.88 3.76 -7.20
C PRO A 217 21.50 2.57 -6.27
N ARG A 218 22.01 1.39 -6.60
CA ARG A 218 21.84 0.21 -5.74
C ARG A 218 22.49 0.45 -4.38
N THR A 219 21.82 -0.03 -3.35
CA THR A 219 22.33 -0.10 -1.97
C THR A 219 22.61 -1.58 -1.68
N ASP A 220 23.82 -2.03 -2.06
CA ASP A 220 24.21 -3.45 -1.95
C ASP A 220 24.68 -3.82 -0.54
N VAL A 221 25.03 -2.81 0.24
CA VAL A 221 25.46 -2.96 1.63
C VAL A 221 24.27 -2.66 2.55
N ARG A 222 23.97 -3.59 3.43
CA ARG A 222 22.87 -3.47 4.38
C ARG A 222 23.32 -3.95 5.76
N SER A 223 22.90 -3.25 6.79
CA SER A 223 23.09 -3.64 8.20
C SER A 223 21.76 -3.54 8.92
N VAL A 224 21.39 -4.56 9.67
CA VAL A 224 20.10 -4.63 10.38
C VAL A 224 20.37 -4.89 11.86
N VAL A 225 19.61 -4.21 12.70
CA VAL A 225 19.52 -4.47 14.13
C VAL A 225 18.06 -4.67 14.54
N LEU A 226 17.84 -5.61 15.42
CA LEU A 226 16.62 -5.71 16.19
C LEU A 226 16.93 -5.20 17.60
N ALA A 227 16.28 -4.11 18.00
CA ALA A 227 16.41 -3.51 19.32
C ALA A 227 15.14 -3.76 20.15
N ALA A 228 15.31 -4.12 21.42
CA ALA A 228 14.22 -4.24 22.38
C ALA A 228 13.97 -2.92 23.07
N VAL A 229 12.70 -2.50 23.20
CA VAL A 229 12.30 -1.25 23.84
C VAL A 229 11.19 -1.48 24.85
N GLU A 230 11.13 -0.61 25.89
CA GLU A 230 10.11 -0.70 26.94
C GLU A 230 8.75 -0.18 26.46
N SER A 231 8.74 0.79 25.54
CA SER A 231 7.52 1.48 25.15
C SER A 231 7.64 2.14 23.77
N PRO A 232 6.49 2.51 23.15
CA PRO A 232 6.49 3.34 21.94
C PRO A 232 7.20 4.69 22.10
N ALA A 233 7.22 5.27 23.33
CA ALA A 233 7.95 6.50 23.60
C ALA A 233 9.47 6.31 23.50
N GLN A 234 10.00 5.17 23.97
CA GLN A 234 11.41 4.86 23.75
C GLN A 234 11.72 4.56 22.29
N ALA A 235 10.81 3.89 21.57
CA ALA A 235 10.95 3.68 20.12
C ALA A 235 11.08 5.03 19.38
N LEU A 236 10.27 6.04 19.76
CA LEU A 236 10.35 7.39 19.19
C LEU A 236 11.72 8.04 19.47
N GLN A 237 12.22 7.99 20.71
CA GLN A 237 13.52 8.53 21.07
C GLN A 237 14.69 7.82 20.34
N LEU A 238 14.57 6.50 20.15
CA LEU A 238 15.52 5.73 19.36
C LEU A 238 15.48 6.13 17.88
N PHE A 239 14.29 6.38 17.33
CA PHE A 239 14.12 6.88 15.96
C PHE A 239 14.81 8.25 15.78
N GLU A 240 14.60 9.19 16.69
CA GLU A 240 15.22 10.53 16.66
C GLU A 240 16.74 10.45 16.55
N ILE A 241 17.39 9.65 17.40
CA ILE A 241 18.86 9.49 17.36
C ILE A 241 19.33 8.85 16.07
N LEU A 242 18.64 7.79 15.59
CA LEU A 242 19.00 7.12 14.35
C LEU A 242 18.81 8.05 13.15
N PHE A 243 17.71 8.80 13.11
CA PHE A 243 17.45 9.77 12.06
C PHE A 243 18.52 10.85 11.98
N GLU A 244 18.92 11.42 13.14
CA GLU A 244 19.97 12.44 13.23
C GLU A 244 21.35 11.91 12.82
N GLN A 245 21.73 10.73 13.28
CA GLN A 245 23.09 10.21 13.07
C GLN A 245 23.27 9.44 11.77
N CYS A 246 22.23 8.74 11.30
CA CYS A 246 22.33 7.92 10.09
C CYS A 246 21.84 8.64 8.83
N GLY A 247 20.96 9.64 8.96
CA GLY A 247 20.45 10.46 7.86
C GLY A 247 19.90 9.60 6.71
N ALA A 248 20.39 9.86 5.49
CA ALA A 248 19.97 9.16 4.28
C ALA A 248 20.33 7.66 4.23
N ARG A 249 21.07 7.13 5.19
CA ARG A 249 21.37 5.69 5.30
C ARG A 249 20.26 4.92 6.01
N LEU A 250 19.39 5.59 6.79
CA LEU A 250 18.24 4.96 7.43
C LEU A 250 17.21 4.55 6.36
N GLN A 251 17.06 3.25 6.15
CA GLN A 251 16.20 2.69 5.10
C GLN A 251 14.86 2.22 5.63
N ALA A 252 14.83 1.61 6.82
CA ALA A 252 13.61 1.16 7.47
C ALA A 252 13.71 1.33 8.99
N PHE A 253 12.57 1.61 9.61
CA PHE A 253 12.38 1.68 11.05
C PHE A 253 11.01 1.09 11.40
N GLU A 254 11.01 -0.19 11.77
CA GLU A 254 9.82 -1.01 11.96
C GLU A 254 9.58 -1.28 13.43
N TYR A 255 8.38 -1.02 13.91
CA TYR A 255 7.95 -1.32 15.28
C TYR A 255 7.04 -2.53 15.31
N PHE A 256 7.13 -3.37 16.35
CA PHE A 256 6.14 -4.37 16.69
C PHE A 256 6.10 -4.68 18.19
N SER A 257 4.89 -4.93 18.70
CA SER A 257 4.68 -5.28 20.11
C SER A 257 5.22 -6.67 20.44
N GLY A 258 5.47 -6.94 21.73
CA GLY A 258 5.87 -8.27 22.20
C GLY A 258 4.86 -9.35 21.83
N ASP A 259 3.56 -9.03 21.89
CA ASP A 259 2.48 -9.93 21.47
C ASP A 259 2.59 -10.34 19.99
N CYS A 260 3.08 -9.45 19.13
CA CYS A 260 3.36 -9.79 17.72
C CYS A 260 4.50 -10.80 17.59
N LEU A 261 5.57 -10.67 18.39
CA LEU A 261 6.65 -11.66 18.39
C LEU A 261 6.16 -13.03 18.88
N ASP A 262 5.38 -13.06 19.97
CA ASP A 262 4.78 -14.30 20.49
C ASP A 262 3.91 -15.00 19.43
N LEU A 263 3.15 -14.22 18.69
CA LEU A 263 2.31 -14.72 17.61
C LEU A 263 3.15 -15.35 16.47
N VAL A 264 4.22 -14.67 16.05
CA VAL A 264 5.12 -15.17 15.02
C VAL A 264 5.81 -16.45 15.47
N LEU A 265 6.33 -16.49 16.69
CA LEU A 265 6.97 -17.70 17.23
C LEU A 265 6.02 -18.87 17.40
N THR A 266 4.72 -18.61 17.53
CA THR A 266 3.69 -19.64 17.64
C THR A 266 3.29 -20.22 16.28
N HIS A 267 3.23 -19.40 15.24
CA HIS A 267 2.60 -19.77 13.97
C HIS A 267 3.56 -19.84 12.77
N ALA A 268 4.73 -19.19 12.83
CA ALA A 268 5.66 -19.17 11.73
C ALA A 268 6.73 -20.26 11.88
N GLU A 269 7.02 -20.96 10.79
CA GLU A 269 8.08 -21.98 10.78
C GLU A 269 9.47 -21.37 10.58
N GLY A 270 10.50 -21.94 11.20
CA GLY A 270 11.90 -21.56 11.00
C GLY A 270 12.26 -20.18 11.54
N VAL A 271 11.50 -19.68 12.52
CA VAL A 271 11.83 -18.49 13.32
C VAL A 271 12.30 -18.92 14.70
N GLN A 272 13.14 -18.10 15.31
CA GLN A 272 13.68 -18.33 16.65
C GLN A 272 13.61 -17.05 17.47
N GLU A 273 13.50 -17.22 18.78
CA GLU A 273 13.64 -16.14 19.76
C GLU A 273 14.97 -15.42 19.58
N PRO A 274 14.96 -14.11 19.30
CA PRO A 274 16.21 -13.37 19.06
C PRO A 274 16.97 -13.02 20.35
N PHE A 275 16.30 -13.04 21.50
CA PHE A 275 16.87 -12.67 22.80
C PHE A 275 16.69 -13.79 23.83
N GLY A 276 17.41 -13.73 24.92
CA GLY A 276 17.26 -14.69 26.02
C GLY A 276 16.02 -14.47 26.89
N GLN A 277 15.26 -13.42 26.64
CA GLN A 277 14.05 -13.04 27.38
C GLN A 277 13.08 -12.23 26.49
N ARG A 278 11.84 -12.11 26.95
CA ARG A 278 10.81 -11.32 26.30
C ARG A 278 10.87 -9.86 26.72
N TYR A 279 10.56 -8.97 25.76
CA TYR A 279 10.46 -7.54 25.97
C TYR A 279 9.07 -7.02 25.52
N PRO A 280 8.63 -5.85 26.05
CA PRO A 280 7.32 -5.29 25.70
C PRO A 280 7.15 -4.96 24.23
N ALA A 281 8.22 -4.50 23.57
CA ALA A 281 8.20 -4.17 22.15
C ALA A 281 9.59 -4.24 21.53
N TYR A 282 9.61 -4.25 20.21
CA TYR A 282 10.80 -4.37 19.39
C TYR A 282 10.81 -3.35 18.26
N VAL A 283 12.00 -2.93 17.87
CA VAL A 283 12.23 -2.07 16.72
C VAL A 283 13.27 -2.73 15.81
N LEU A 284 12.91 -2.99 14.56
CA LEU A 284 13.84 -3.43 13.55
C LEU A 284 14.28 -2.23 12.72
N VAL A 285 15.60 -2.00 12.69
CA VAL A 285 16.23 -0.90 11.96
C VAL A 285 17.08 -1.45 10.85
N GLU A 286 16.93 -0.92 9.65
CA GLU A 286 17.83 -1.20 8.54
C GLU A 286 18.54 0.07 8.09
N LEU A 287 19.87 -0.01 8.02
CA LEU A 287 20.71 0.95 7.31
C LEU A 287 21.18 0.36 6.00
N ALA A 288 21.29 1.21 4.97
CA ALA A 288 21.78 0.79 3.66
C ALA A 288 22.69 1.83 3.02
N ASP A 289 23.77 1.36 2.38
CA ASP A 289 24.75 2.16 1.67
C ASP A 289 25.09 1.55 0.31
N THR A 290 25.76 2.32 -0.54
CA THR A 290 26.17 1.89 -1.89
C THR A 290 27.46 1.05 -1.90
N ALA A 291 28.38 1.23 -0.94
CA ALA A 291 29.70 0.59 -0.97
C ALA A 291 30.40 0.45 0.40
N ASP A 292 30.05 1.22 1.43
CA ASP A 292 30.79 1.26 2.70
C ASP A 292 30.18 0.34 3.77
N GLU A 293 30.51 -0.95 3.71
CA GLU A 293 30.01 -1.94 4.67
C GLU A 293 30.61 -1.75 6.07
N ALA A 294 31.92 -1.55 6.16
CA ALA A 294 32.60 -1.39 7.46
C ALA A 294 32.14 -0.12 8.19
N GLY A 295 32.03 0.99 7.46
CA GLY A 295 31.54 2.25 8.03
C GLY A 295 30.05 2.18 8.41
N LEU A 296 29.23 1.46 7.66
CA LEU A 296 27.81 1.26 7.95
C LEU A 296 27.60 0.47 9.25
N ASN A 297 28.31 -0.64 9.40
CA ASN A 297 28.26 -1.49 10.60
C ASN A 297 28.77 -0.72 11.83
N THR A 298 29.90 -0.04 11.69
CA THR A 298 30.47 0.79 12.78
C THR A 298 29.49 1.90 13.19
N LEU A 299 28.84 2.56 12.23
CA LEU A 299 27.83 3.58 12.51
C LEU A 299 26.66 3.00 13.31
N LEU A 300 26.10 1.88 12.86
CA LEU A 300 24.97 1.24 13.52
C LEU A 300 25.33 0.80 14.94
N GLU A 301 26.49 0.14 15.12
CA GLU A 301 26.98 -0.31 16.43
C GLU A 301 27.17 0.87 17.40
N ASN A 302 27.76 1.99 16.94
CA ASN A 302 27.96 3.17 17.78
C ASN A 302 26.64 3.82 18.20
N VAL A 303 25.68 3.93 17.28
CA VAL A 303 24.36 4.52 17.59
C VAL A 303 23.60 3.65 18.58
N ILE A 304 23.58 2.34 18.35
CA ILE A 304 22.91 1.39 19.24
C ILE A 304 23.64 1.29 20.60
N GLY A 305 24.96 1.31 20.63
CA GLY A 305 25.74 1.38 21.86
C GLY A 305 25.39 2.61 22.70
N THR A 306 25.31 3.77 22.06
CA THR A 306 24.84 5.02 22.71
C THR A 306 23.40 4.90 23.21
N ALA A 307 22.51 4.26 22.45
CA ALA A 307 21.12 4.06 22.84
C ALA A 307 21.01 3.14 24.07
N LEU A 308 21.80 2.07 24.13
CA LEU A 308 21.89 1.16 25.30
C LEU A 308 22.42 1.91 26.54
N GLU A 309 23.52 2.66 26.41
CA GLU A 309 24.08 3.46 27.51
C GLU A 309 23.08 4.49 28.05
N ARG A 310 22.25 5.07 27.19
CA ARG A 310 21.23 6.07 27.58
C ARG A 310 19.92 5.42 28.04
N GLY A 311 19.79 4.10 28.01
CA GLY A 311 18.57 3.37 28.36
C GLY A 311 17.42 3.58 27.37
N LEU A 312 17.71 3.92 26.11
CA LEU A 312 16.72 4.09 25.05
C LEU A 312 16.36 2.77 24.35
N CYS A 313 17.20 1.76 24.49
CA CYS A 313 16.84 0.38 24.23
C CYS A 313 17.39 -0.52 25.35
N LEU A 314 16.75 -1.68 25.54
CA LEU A 314 17.01 -2.60 26.65
C LEU A 314 18.01 -3.68 26.25
N ASP A 315 17.98 -4.08 24.96
CA ASP A 315 18.83 -5.11 24.36
C ASP A 315 18.88 -4.89 22.85
N ALA A 316 19.88 -5.45 22.17
CA ALA A 316 20.01 -5.32 20.72
C ALA A 316 20.74 -6.51 20.09
N ALA A 317 20.22 -7.01 18.98
CA ALA A 317 20.82 -8.06 18.16
C ALA A 317 21.15 -7.49 16.76
N VAL A 318 22.46 -7.30 16.49
CA VAL A 318 22.96 -6.80 15.20
C VAL A 318 23.25 -7.98 14.26
N SER A 319 22.84 -7.87 13.01
CA SER A 319 23.12 -8.92 12.01
C SER A 319 24.59 -8.91 11.61
N ALA A 320 25.27 -10.06 11.73
CA ALA A 320 26.65 -10.26 11.28
C ALA A 320 26.75 -10.94 9.90
N SER A 321 25.63 -11.26 9.26
CA SER A 321 25.56 -11.89 7.96
C SER A 321 24.22 -11.65 7.27
N LEU A 322 24.18 -11.84 5.95
CA LEU A 322 22.92 -11.76 5.18
C LEU A 322 21.85 -12.76 5.67
N ALA A 323 22.28 -13.96 6.11
CA ALA A 323 21.35 -14.94 6.65
C ALA A 323 20.71 -14.47 7.96
N GLN A 324 21.48 -13.87 8.86
CA GLN A 324 20.96 -13.29 10.10
C GLN A 324 20.05 -12.08 9.81
N LEU A 325 20.43 -11.22 8.87
CA LEU A 325 19.61 -10.11 8.41
C LEU A 325 18.21 -10.61 7.95
N GLN A 326 18.18 -11.64 7.10
CA GLN A 326 16.93 -12.25 6.64
C GLN A 326 16.12 -12.86 7.80
N THR A 327 16.80 -13.49 8.76
CA THR A 327 16.14 -14.04 9.95
C THR A 327 15.47 -12.96 10.78
N LEU A 328 16.13 -11.81 10.99
CA LEU A 328 15.54 -10.68 11.72
C LEU A 328 14.34 -10.08 10.97
N TRP A 329 14.46 -9.87 9.66
CA TRP A 329 13.35 -9.41 8.84
C TRP A 329 12.15 -10.37 8.87
N LYS A 330 12.40 -11.66 8.84
CA LYS A 330 11.34 -12.68 8.89
C LYS A 330 10.46 -12.52 10.13
N LEU A 331 11.02 -12.16 11.30
CA LEU A 331 10.21 -11.89 12.50
C LEU A 331 9.18 -10.79 12.28
N ARG A 332 9.51 -9.77 11.49
CA ARG A 332 8.60 -8.65 11.17
C ARG A 332 7.63 -9.00 10.03
N GLU A 333 8.11 -9.65 9.00
CA GLU A 333 7.33 -9.95 7.78
C GLU A 333 6.23 -10.99 8.04
N GLU A 334 6.50 -11.99 8.89
CA GLU A 334 5.56 -13.07 9.20
C GLU A 334 4.39 -12.65 10.11
N ILE A 335 4.38 -11.43 10.69
CA ILE A 335 3.33 -10.99 11.62
C ILE A 335 1.94 -11.08 10.96
N SER A 336 1.81 -10.61 9.73
CA SER A 336 0.51 -10.60 9.04
C SER A 336 -0.04 -12.00 8.77
N GLU A 337 0.83 -12.93 8.42
CA GLU A 337 0.46 -14.33 8.16
C GLU A 337 0.19 -15.09 9.46
N ALA A 338 1.02 -14.89 10.49
CA ALA A 338 0.79 -15.43 11.81
C ALA A 338 -0.55 -14.96 12.40
N GLN A 339 -0.90 -13.69 12.19
CA GLN A 339 -2.19 -13.15 12.61
C GLN A 339 -3.37 -13.79 11.84
N ARG A 340 -3.19 -14.07 10.55
CA ARG A 340 -4.19 -14.81 9.77
C ARG A 340 -4.39 -16.23 10.31
N ALA A 341 -3.31 -16.90 10.70
CA ALA A 341 -3.36 -18.23 11.31
C ALA A 341 -4.05 -18.24 12.68
N ASP A 342 -3.87 -17.19 13.51
CA ASP A 342 -4.55 -17.02 14.82
C ASP A 342 -6.07 -16.86 14.66
N GLY A 343 -6.53 -16.33 13.52
CA GLY A 343 -7.97 -16.28 13.21
C GLY A 343 -8.52 -14.91 12.82
N PRO A 344 -9.86 -14.73 12.89
CA PRO A 344 -10.50 -13.47 12.53
C PRO A 344 -10.05 -12.30 13.40
N HIS A 345 -9.69 -11.18 12.75
CA HIS A 345 -9.22 -9.97 13.39
C HIS A 345 -9.61 -8.72 12.59
N LEU A 346 -9.62 -7.57 13.27
CA LEU A 346 -9.82 -6.26 12.68
C LEU A 346 -8.46 -5.69 12.24
N LYS A 347 -8.41 -5.14 11.04
CA LYS A 347 -7.21 -4.48 10.48
C LYS A 347 -7.45 -2.99 10.37
N HIS A 348 -6.64 -2.22 11.09
CA HIS A 348 -6.61 -0.77 10.97
C HIS A 348 -5.22 -0.35 10.48
N ASP A 349 -5.16 0.10 9.26
CA ASP A 349 -3.99 0.68 8.62
C ASP A 349 -4.14 2.20 8.70
N VAL A 350 -3.41 2.80 9.62
CA VAL A 350 -3.55 4.21 9.97
C VAL A 350 -2.19 4.92 9.94
N SER A 351 -2.19 6.21 9.66
CA SER A 351 -0.99 7.03 9.85
C SER A 351 -1.24 8.19 10.79
N LEU A 352 -0.19 8.58 11.51
CA LEU A 352 -0.21 9.61 12.55
C LEU A 352 1.04 10.49 12.40
N PRO A 353 0.98 11.76 12.85
CA PRO A 353 2.20 12.49 13.13
C PRO A 353 3.09 11.65 14.06
N ILE A 354 4.35 11.46 13.68
CA ILE A 354 5.24 10.44 14.33
C ILE A 354 5.33 10.71 15.83
N GLU A 355 5.43 11.97 16.23
CA GLU A 355 5.50 12.39 17.64
C GLU A 355 4.24 12.09 18.45
N ARG A 356 3.12 11.82 17.76
CA ARG A 356 1.82 11.49 18.39
C ARG A 356 1.58 10.01 18.57
N ILE A 357 2.39 9.17 17.95
CA ILE A 357 2.20 7.70 17.97
C ILE A 357 2.15 7.16 19.42
N PRO A 358 3.07 7.50 20.33
CA PRO A 358 3.04 6.95 21.69
C PRO A 358 1.74 7.28 22.44
N ASP A 359 1.30 8.53 22.39
CA ASP A 359 0.07 8.98 23.05
C ASP A 359 -1.18 8.35 22.41
N PHE A 360 -1.20 8.25 21.09
CA PHE A 360 -2.28 7.59 20.37
C PHE A 360 -2.40 6.11 20.79
N MET A 361 -1.29 5.38 20.83
CA MET A 361 -1.33 3.96 21.19
C MET A 361 -1.92 3.73 22.58
N VAL A 362 -1.53 4.54 23.56
CA VAL A 362 -2.07 4.48 24.93
C VAL A 362 -3.56 4.82 24.95
N SER A 363 -3.96 5.90 24.28
CA SER A 363 -5.34 6.36 24.26
C SER A 363 -6.26 5.40 23.52
N ALA A 364 -5.85 4.91 22.36
CA ALA A 364 -6.63 3.97 21.56
C ALA A 364 -6.81 2.63 22.28
N GLU A 365 -5.76 2.12 22.94
CA GLU A 365 -5.86 0.89 23.73
C GLU A 365 -6.83 1.07 24.91
N ALA A 366 -6.73 2.16 25.67
CA ALA A 366 -7.63 2.44 26.79
C ALA A 366 -9.09 2.52 26.31
N ARG A 367 -9.35 3.18 25.17
CA ARG A 367 -10.69 3.31 24.60
C ARG A 367 -11.26 1.99 24.12
N VAL A 368 -10.48 1.16 23.46
CA VAL A 368 -10.93 -0.14 22.96
C VAL A 368 -11.16 -1.11 24.14
N ARG A 369 -10.27 -1.12 25.15
CA ARG A 369 -10.43 -1.95 26.35
C ARG A 369 -11.61 -1.52 27.22
N ALA A 370 -12.01 -0.26 27.20
CA ALA A 370 -13.23 0.19 27.86
C ALA A 370 -14.50 -0.43 27.24
N LEU A 371 -14.48 -0.75 25.93
CA LEU A 371 -15.55 -1.45 25.24
C LEU A 371 -15.44 -2.98 25.43
N TYR A 372 -14.24 -3.51 25.29
CA TYR A 372 -13.94 -4.95 25.32
C TYR A 372 -12.62 -5.18 26.07
N PRO A 373 -12.65 -5.42 27.41
CA PRO A 373 -11.45 -5.51 28.25
C PRO A 373 -10.44 -6.58 27.81
N ASP A 374 -10.92 -7.69 27.27
CA ASP A 374 -10.09 -8.86 26.90
C ASP A 374 -9.68 -8.86 25.41
N ILE A 375 -9.88 -7.75 24.68
CA ILE A 375 -9.42 -7.64 23.29
C ILE A 375 -7.90 -7.75 23.22
N ARG A 376 -7.40 -8.43 22.17
CA ARG A 376 -5.96 -8.67 22.00
C ARG A 376 -5.40 -7.75 20.91
N PRO A 377 -4.60 -6.71 21.27
CA PRO A 377 -3.95 -5.85 20.31
C PRO A 377 -2.68 -6.52 19.75
N PHE A 378 -2.51 -6.45 18.43
CA PHE A 378 -1.29 -6.81 17.71
C PHE A 378 -0.87 -5.59 16.89
N ILE A 379 0.02 -4.78 17.46
CA ILE A 379 0.39 -3.49 16.90
C ILE A 379 1.78 -3.58 16.31
N PHE A 380 1.89 -3.25 15.03
CA PHE A 380 3.15 -3.23 14.31
C PHE A 380 3.07 -2.20 13.17
N GLY A 381 4.18 -1.84 12.55
CA GLY A 381 4.14 -0.95 11.39
C GLY A 381 5.43 -0.22 11.12
N HIS A 382 5.38 0.62 10.08
CA HIS A 382 6.45 1.48 9.60
C HIS A 382 6.51 2.74 10.48
N PHE A 383 6.99 2.57 11.71
CA PHE A 383 6.97 3.65 12.72
C PHE A 383 7.71 4.90 12.25
N GLY A 384 8.80 4.71 11.47
CA GLY A 384 9.64 5.81 10.98
C GLY A 384 8.95 6.75 9.98
N ASP A 385 7.81 6.37 9.40
CA ASP A 385 7.01 7.21 8.50
C ASP A 385 5.59 7.48 9.03
N GLY A 386 5.31 7.06 10.26
CA GLY A 386 4.05 7.31 10.93
C GLY A 386 2.96 6.28 10.70
N ASN A 387 3.20 5.20 9.97
CA ASN A 387 2.21 4.18 9.69
C ASN A 387 2.17 3.10 10.78
N LEU A 388 0.97 2.80 11.27
CA LEU A 388 0.68 1.71 12.18
C LEU A 388 -0.39 0.77 11.61
N HIS A 389 -0.12 -0.52 11.68
CA HIS A 389 -1.11 -1.57 11.59
C HIS A 389 -1.63 -1.83 13.01
N TYR A 390 -2.68 -1.09 13.39
CA TYR A 390 -3.32 -1.21 14.69
C TYR A 390 -4.37 -2.32 14.64
N ASN A 391 -3.90 -3.56 14.67
CA ASN A 391 -4.76 -4.72 14.48
C ASN A 391 -5.25 -5.26 15.82
N LEU A 392 -6.50 -5.71 15.83
CA LEU A 392 -7.18 -6.17 17.03
C LEU A 392 -7.80 -7.54 16.79
N SER A 393 -7.36 -8.55 17.53
CA SER A 393 -7.95 -9.88 17.51
C SER A 393 -9.02 -10.04 18.58
N ARG A 394 -9.97 -10.90 18.31
CA ARG A 394 -11.04 -11.25 19.26
C ARG A 394 -10.47 -11.77 20.58
N PRO A 395 -11.19 -11.65 21.71
CA PRO A 395 -10.82 -12.28 22.97
C PRO A 395 -10.65 -13.80 22.79
N ALA A 396 -9.71 -14.39 23.53
CA ALA A 396 -9.48 -15.83 23.49
C ALA A 396 -10.74 -16.61 23.89
N GLY A 397 -11.02 -17.71 23.19
CA GLY A 397 -12.16 -18.57 23.47
C GLY A 397 -13.53 -18.06 22.97
N THR A 398 -13.59 -16.89 22.29
CA THR A 398 -14.84 -16.40 21.69
C THR A 398 -15.12 -17.05 20.33
N GLU A 399 -16.37 -16.98 19.87
CA GLU A 399 -16.79 -17.54 18.58
C GLU A 399 -16.17 -16.79 17.39
N ARG A 400 -16.08 -17.48 16.25
CA ARG A 400 -15.44 -16.91 15.03
C ARG A 400 -16.15 -15.68 14.48
N ASP A 401 -17.45 -15.56 14.67
CA ASP A 401 -18.28 -14.45 14.21
C ASP A 401 -18.20 -13.22 15.13
N TRP A 402 -17.50 -13.32 16.27
CA TRP A 402 -17.32 -12.21 17.20
C TRP A 402 -16.86 -10.91 16.53
N VAL A 403 -15.90 -11.01 15.60
CA VAL A 403 -15.38 -9.86 14.86
C VAL A 403 -16.47 -9.24 13.96
N SER A 404 -17.33 -10.04 13.33
CA SER A 404 -18.41 -9.51 12.49
C SER A 404 -19.52 -8.84 13.31
N VAL A 405 -19.74 -9.28 14.54
CA VAL A 405 -20.75 -8.71 15.44
C VAL A 405 -20.27 -7.41 16.11
N HIS A 406 -19.02 -7.37 16.54
CA HIS A 406 -18.50 -6.28 17.39
C HIS A 406 -17.54 -5.33 16.65
N GLY A 407 -17.09 -5.71 15.46
CA GLY A 407 -16.01 -5.02 14.75
C GLY A 407 -16.31 -3.58 14.37
N ALA A 408 -17.57 -3.24 14.04
CA ALA A 408 -17.94 -1.89 13.66
C ALA A 408 -17.68 -0.88 14.80
N ALA A 409 -18.20 -1.17 16.01
CA ALA A 409 -18.02 -0.28 17.17
C ALA A 409 -16.54 -0.12 17.58
N ILE A 410 -15.74 -1.18 17.42
CA ILE A 410 -14.30 -1.15 17.70
C ILE A 410 -13.58 -0.30 16.64
N THR A 411 -13.91 -0.49 15.37
CA THR A 411 -13.34 0.27 14.26
C THR A 411 -13.65 1.76 14.42
N ASP A 412 -14.90 2.12 14.72
CA ASP A 412 -15.31 3.50 15.00
C ASP A 412 -14.46 4.10 16.14
N ALA A 413 -14.29 3.36 17.25
CA ALA A 413 -13.50 3.83 18.38
C ALA A 413 -12.03 4.09 18.03
N VAL A 414 -11.41 3.22 17.22
CA VAL A 414 -10.03 3.40 16.75
C VAL A 414 -9.92 4.59 15.80
N LEU A 415 -10.82 4.68 14.80
CA LEU A 415 -10.77 5.74 13.79
C LEU A 415 -11.10 7.13 14.36
N ASP A 416 -11.97 7.21 15.37
CA ASP A 416 -12.21 8.44 16.13
C ASP A 416 -10.93 8.92 16.83
N GLU A 417 -10.16 8.00 17.44
CA GLU A 417 -8.88 8.35 18.05
C GLU A 417 -7.86 8.79 16.99
N VAL A 418 -7.78 8.11 15.85
CA VAL A 418 -6.93 8.55 14.73
C VAL A 418 -7.24 9.99 14.35
N ASN A 419 -8.51 10.32 14.15
CA ASN A 419 -8.94 11.68 13.81
C ASN A 419 -8.59 12.69 14.92
N ARG A 420 -8.78 12.32 16.20
CA ARG A 420 -8.44 13.15 17.36
C ARG A 420 -6.96 13.51 17.42
N TYR A 421 -6.10 12.59 17.00
CA TYR A 421 -4.64 12.80 16.95
C TYR A 421 -4.15 13.39 15.62
N GLY A 422 -5.07 13.79 14.72
CA GLY A 422 -4.74 14.42 13.43
C GLY A 422 -4.18 13.44 12.40
N GLY A 423 -4.47 12.16 12.56
CA GLY A 423 -4.01 11.10 11.67
C GLY A 423 -4.89 10.87 10.44
N SER A 424 -4.52 9.87 9.65
CA SER A 424 -5.29 9.37 8.51
C SER A 424 -5.79 7.96 8.76
N ILE A 425 -7.03 7.70 8.37
CA ILE A 425 -7.67 6.38 8.48
C ILE A 425 -7.16 5.36 7.46
N SER A 426 -6.28 5.77 6.56
CA SER A 426 -5.62 4.90 5.59
C SER A 426 -4.21 5.42 5.29
N ALA A 427 -3.20 4.67 5.68
CA ALA A 427 -1.81 4.95 5.37
C ALA A 427 -1.43 4.46 3.97
N GLU A 428 -1.71 3.18 3.67
CA GLU A 428 -1.29 2.50 2.44
C GLU A 428 -2.44 1.86 1.66
N HIS A 429 -3.48 1.34 2.36
CA HIS A 429 -4.48 0.46 1.77
C HIS A 429 -5.48 1.14 0.84
N GLY A 430 -5.54 2.48 0.84
CA GLY A 430 -6.57 3.24 0.16
C GLY A 430 -7.91 3.19 0.89
N ILE A 431 -8.92 3.77 0.27
CA ILE A 431 -10.28 3.88 0.80
C ILE A 431 -11.19 2.80 0.22
N GLY A 432 -11.18 2.63 -1.10
CA GLY A 432 -12.01 1.66 -1.81
C GLY A 432 -13.48 1.74 -1.46
N GLN A 433 -14.10 0.58 -1.28
CA GLN A 433 -15.46 0.43 -0.76
C GLN A 433 -15.47 0.39 0.78
N LEU A 434 -14.42 -0.23 1.37
CA LEU A 434 -14.38 -0.60 2.78
C LEU A 434 -14.41 0.62 3.72
N LYS A 435 -13.62 1.64 3.42
CA LYS A 435 -13.43 2.80 4.30
C LYS A 435 -14.22 4.03 3.84
N ARG A 436 -15.06 3.91 2.79
CA ARG A 436 -15.73 5.02 2.14
C ARG A 436 -16.59 5.85 3.09
N GLU A 437 -17.41 5.21 3.92
CA GLU A 437 -18.29 5.92 4.85
C GLU A 437 -17.48 6.67 5.92
N HIS A 438 -16.48 6.04 6.51
CA HIS A 438 -15.57 6.69 7.46
C HIS A 438 -14.83 7.85 6.82
N PHE A 439 -14.35 7.69 5.59
CA PHE A 439 -13.69 8.76 4.83
C PHE A 439 -14.61 9.96 4.63
N LEU A 440 -15.84 9.76 4.16
CA LEU A 440 -16.80 10.82 3.93
C LEU A 440 -17.22 11.54 5.23
N HIS A 441 -17.18 10.84 6.37
CA HIS A 441 -17.48 11.41 7.67
C HIS A 441 -16.30 12.20 8.27
N SER A 442 -15.08 11.73 8.07
CA SER A 442 -13.87 12.31 8.69
C SER A 442 -13.27 13.50 7.92
N LYS A 443 -13.55 13.61 6.61
CA LYS A 443 -12.96 14.64 5.77
C LYS A 443 -13.63 16.01 5.95
N ASP A 444 -12.80 17.07 5.87
CA ASP A 444 -13.26 18.44 5.86
C ASP A 444 -14.24 18.72 4.71
N ALA A 445 -15.24 19.53 4.97
CA ALA A 445 -16.31 19.83 4.00
C ALA A 445 -15.79 20.52 2.73
N VAL A 446 -14.74 21.35 2.84
CA VAL A 446 -14.11 22.02 1.70
C VAL A 446 -13.33 21.02 0.86
N GLU A 447 -12.58 20.11 1.50
CA GLU A 447 -11.88 19.03 0.80
C GLU A 447 -12.86 18.15 0.01
N LEU A 448 -13.95 17.68 0.66
CA LEU A 448 -14.98 16.85 0.00
C LEU A 448 -15.64 17.57 -1.18
N ARG A 449 -15.94 18.86 -1.03
CA ARG A 449 -16.51 19.66 -2.12
C ARG A 449 -15.55 19.73 -3.30
N LEU A 450 -14.29 20.05 -3.06
CA LEU A 450 -13.28 20.14 -4.13
C LEU A 450 -13.05 18.80 -4.81
N MET A 451 -12.97 17.68 -4.06
CA MET A 451 -12.84 16.35 -4.63
C MET A 451 -14.03 16.00 -5.54
N ARG A 452 -15.27 16.34 -5.13
CA ARG A 452 -16.46 16.12 -5.95
C ARG A 452 -16.47 16.98 -7.20
N GLU A 453 -16.02 18.23 -7.12
CA GLU A 453 -15.89 19.13 -8.28
C GLU A 453 -14.83 18.60 -9.26
N ILE A 454 -13.65 18.17 -8.78
CA ILE A 454 -12.62 17.52 -9.60
C ILE A 454 -13.19 16.26 -10.26
N LYS A 455 -13.85 15.39 -9.50
CA LYS A 455 -14.51 14.19 -10.04
C LYS A 455 -15.47 14.53 -11.15
N LYS A 456 -16.32 15.56 -10.97
CA LYS A 456 -17.30 15.99 -11.97
C LYS A 456 -16.64 16.54 -13.25
N VAL A 457 -15.51 17.23 -13.13
CA VAL A 457 -14.74 17.74 -14.28
C VAL A 457 -14.06 16.61 -15.03
N MET A 458 -13.43 15.67 -14.30
CA MET A 458 -12.65 14.58 -14.89
C MET A 458 -13.54 13.44 -15.43
N ASP A 459 -14.67 13.18 -14.76
CA ASP A 459 -15.61 12.10 -15.07
C ASP A 459 -17.06 12.61 -15.07
N PRO A 460 -17.44 13.39 -16.10
CA PRO A 460 -18.75 14.06 -16.12
C PRO A 460 -19.94 13.10 -16.19
N ALA A 461 -19.77 11.90 -16.71
CA ALA A 461 -20.81 10.86 -16.75
C ALA A 461 -20.82 9.95 -15.51
N GLY A 462 -19.84 10.07 -14.62
CA GLY A 462 -19.77 9.27 -13.40
C GLY A 462 -19.52 7.80 -13.62
N ILE A 463 -18.84 7.42 -14.73
CA ILE A 463 -18.63 6.01 -15.09
C ILE A 463 -17.43 5.37 -14.38
N MET A 464 -16.47 6.17 -13.91
CA MET A 464 -15.22 5.62 -13.39
C MET A 464 -15.35 5.16 -11.94
N ASN A 465 -15.16 3.88 -11.76
CA ASN A 465 -15.06 3.16 -10.49
C ASN A 465 -16.12 3.58 -9.46
N PRO A 466 -17.42 3.53 -9.78
CA PRO A 466 -18.48 4.05 -8.92
C PRO A 466 -18.52 3.31 -7.57
N GLY A 467 -18.95 4.06 -6.52
CA GLY A 467 -19.03 3.52 -5.15
C GLY A 467 -17.68 3.31 -4.45
N LYS A 468 -16.58 3.82 -5.01
CA LYS A 468 -15.24 3.84 -4.40
C LYS A 468 -14.83 5.28 -4.17
N LEU A 469 -14.15 5.52 -3.08
CA LEU A 469 -13.62 6.81 -2.64
C LEU A 469 -14.74 7.84 -2.35
N LEU A 470 -15.47 8.30 -3.36
CA LEU A 470 -16.52 9.35 -3.27
C LEU A 470 -17.93 8.82 -3.49
#